data_074ea3fec9bc3aaef04e413b4380fe1c
#
_entry.id   074ea3fec9bc3aaef04e413b4380fe1c
#
_cell.length_a   1.000
_cell.length_b   1.000
_cell.length_c   1.000
_cell.angle_alpha   90.00
_cell.angle_beta   90.00
_cell.angle_gamma   90.00
#
_symmetry.space_group_name_H-M   'P 1'
#
loop_
_entity.id
_entity.type
_entity.pdbx_description
1 polymer ?
#
loop_
_entity_poly.entity_id
_entity_poly.type
_entity_poly.pdbx_seq_one_letter_code
_entity_poly.pdbx_strand_id
1 'polypeptide(L)'
;MEDKKANIIALSLILSLILLLILARVFLKLSKSFFLICGIDVSLTAAILVYMIIRLRFNRRRKQLESQLVSEGRELRIEYSFLRKVAGVPTKFRYKELEEATDYFRALIGRGSSGSVFKGILKDGTAVAVKRIEGENRGDKEFRAEVSAIASVQHINLVRLIGYCTNSSGPRFLVYEFVSNGSLDCWIFPKKPKHKNRNRPGGCLAWDLRYRVAIDVAKALAYLHHDCRSRILHLDVKPENILLDENYRAIVSDFGLSKLMGKDESRIMISMRGTRGYLAPEWLLENGISEKSDVYSYGMVLLELVGGQRNVSVVENGEDRSKRKWQYFPRIVSAKMKEGKLMEAVDKRLLETGTIDEREVRKLVCVGLWCIQETAKLRPTMATVVDMLEGRITVEEPPDTEMLVVDLLSINEEMMDSHERPKIVPFVERMNDRNLPSSSTTSCSYAFSVLSAR
;
A
#
# COMPACT_ATOMS: atom_id res chain seq x y z
N MET A 1 37.24 28.51 -10.38
CA MET A 1 37.85 29.79 -9.92
C MET A 1 39.34 29.67 -9.77
N GLU A 2 39.90 28.63 -9.23
CA GLU A 2 41.36 28.42 -9.01
C GLU A 2 42.21 28.41 -10.29
N ASP A 3 41.70 27.80 -11.38
CA ASP A 3 42.43 27.76 -12.65
C ASP A 3 42.64 29.12 -13.29
N LYS A 4 41.68 30.04 -13.16
CA LYS A 4 41.84 31.40 -13.66
C LYS A 4 42.86 32.19 -12.85
N LYS A 5 42.86 32.02 -11.52
CA LYS A 5 43.85 32.67 -10.62
C LYS A 5 45.28 32.20 -10.92
N ALA A 6 45.50 30.91 -11.10
CA ALA A 6 46.83 30.36 -11.40
C ALA A 6 47.37 30.82 -12.78
N ASN A 7 46.51 30.94 -13.80
CA ASN A 7 46.91 31.47 -15.10
C ASN A 7 47.25 32.96 -15.03
N ILE A 8 46.53 33.73 -14.23
CA ILE A 8 46.85 35.17 -14.00
C ILE A 8 48.21 35.32 -13.28
N ILE A 9 48.47 34.47 -12.27
CA ILE A 9 49.75 34.48 -11.54
C ILE A 9 50.90 34.10 -12.49
N ALA A 10 50.77 33.07 -13.31
CA ALA A 10 51.81 32.68 -14.26
C ALA A 10 52.10 33.77 -15.30
N LEU A 11 51.01 34.42 -15.79
CA LEU A 11 51.17 35.54 -16.74
C LEU A 11 51.84 36.75 -16.09
N SER A 12 51.51 37.08 -14.85
CA SER A 12 52.15 38.19 -14.11
C SER A 12 53.64 37.92 -13.83
N LEU A 13 54.00 36.65 -13.52
CA LEU A 13 55.38 36.23 -13.36
C LEU A 13 56.18 36.37 -14.66
N ILE A 14 55.66 35.94 -15.79
CA ILE A 14 56.31 36.08 -17.11
C ILE A 14 56.49 37.57 -17.44
N LEU A 15 55.52 38.43 -17.19
CA LEU A 15 55.61 39.87 -17.40
C LEU A 15 56.69 40.49 -16.51
N SER A 16 56.80 40.09 -15.25
CA SER A 16 57.85 40.58 -14.32
C SER A 16 59.26 40.16 -14.75
N LEU A 17 59.41 38.92 -15.26
CA LEU A 17 60.70 38.45 -15.81
C LEU A 17 61.07 39.19 -17.06
N ILE A 18 60.16 39.45 -17.99
CA ILE A 18 60.46 40.33 -19.19
C ILE A 18 60.87 41.71 -18.76
N LEU A 19 60.25 42.35 -17.78
CA LEU A 19 60.57 43.64 -17.27
C LEU A 19 61.99 43.63 -16.65
N LEU A 20 62.34 42.61 -15.89
CA LEU A 20 63.68 42.44 -15.30
C LEU A 20 64.75 42.33 -16.38
N LEU A 21 64.50 41.64 -17.46
CA LEU A 21 65.37 41.45 -18.62
C LEU A 21 65.64 42.86 -19.30
N ILE A 22 64.59 43.65 -19.47
CA ILE A 22 64.66 44.96 -20.04
C ILE A 22 65.54 45.90 -19.13
N LEU A 23 65.27 45.86 -17.83
CA LEU A 23 66.03 46.64 -16.86
C LEU A 23 67.52 46.22 -16.81
N ALA A 24 67.78 44.92 -16.80
CA ALA A 24 69.14 44.38 -16.87
C ALA A 24 69.88 44.84 -18.13
N ARG A 25 69.18 44.89 -19.27
CA ARG A 25 69.75 45.40 -20.56
C ARG A 25 70.11 46.85 -20.49
N VAL A 26 69.30 47.72 -19.82
CA VAL A 26 69.53 49.13 -19.71
C VAL A 26 70.71 49.43 -18.78
N PHE A 27 70.77 48.76 -17.62
CA PHE A 27 71.77 49.04 -16.58
C PHE A 27 73.11 48.36 -16.79
N LEU A 28 73.10 47.06 -17.21
CA LEU A 28 74.31 46.23 -17.31
C LEU A 28 74.94 46.25 -18.72
N LYS A 29 74.33 46.92 -19.70
CA LYS A 29 74.71 46.87 -21.13
C LYS A 29 74.99 45.43 -21.57
N LEU A 30 76.05 45.16 -22.32
CA LEU A 30 76.43 43.80 -22.79
C LEU A 30 77.58 43.21 -21.95
N SER A 31 77.45 43.23 -20.63
CA SER A 31 78.43 42.66 -19.71
C SER A 31 78.25 41.14 -19.52
N LYS A 32 79.31 40.47 -18.98
CA LYS A 32 79.20 39.04 -18.64
C LYS A 32 78.05 38.75 -17.67
N SER A 33 77.81 39.66 -16.73
CA SER A 33 76.71 39.56 -15.76
C SER A 33 75.33 39.63 -16.44
N PHE A 34 75.18 40.43 -17.50
CA PHE A 34 73.93 40.48 -18.30
C PHE A 34 73.60 39.13 -18.95
N PHE A 35 74.61 38.48 -19.57
CA PHE A 35 74.40 37.19 -20.20
C PHE A 35 74.03 36.08 -19.20
N LEU A 36 74.56 36.14 -17.99
CA LEU A 36 74.28 35.20 -16.91
C LEU A 36 72.83 35.39 -16.43
N ILE A 37 72.36 36.59 -16.21
CA ILE A 37 71.01 36.96 -15.84
C ILE A 37 70.02 36.53 -16.97
N CYS A 38 70.34 36.82 -18.20
CA CYS A 38 69.57 36.46 -19.37
C CYS A 38 69.34 34.92 -19.47
N GLY A 39 70.40 34.11 -19.24
CA GLY A 39 70.32 32.68 -19.25
C GLY A 39 69.40 32.13 -18.17
N ILE A 40 69.45 32.64 -16.96
CA ILE A 40 68.59 32.28 -15.85
C ILE A 40 67.13 32.62 -16.15
N ASP A 41 66.89 33.85 -16.62
CA ASP A 41 65.57 34.39 -16.90
C ASP A 41 64.83 33.60 -18.01
N VAL A 42 65.54 33.30 -19.11
CA VAL A 42 65.06 32.47 -20.21
C VAL A 42 64.73 31.08 -19.70
N SER A 43 65.57 30.48 -18.86
CA SER A 43 65.31 29.15 -18.28
C SER A 43 64.11 29.13 -17.38
N LEU A 44 63.91 30.13 -16.53
CA LEU A 44 62.71 30.28 -15.69
C LEU A 44 61.43 30.47 -16.50
N THR A 45 61.50 31.34 -17.51
CA THR A 45 60.37 31.58 -18.43
C THR A 45 59.98 30.32 -19.18
N ALA A 46 60.95 29.54 -19.71
CA ALA A 46 60.73 28.26 -20.35
C ALA A 46 60.09 27.23 -19.38
N ALA A 47 60.55 27.15 -18.14
CA ALA A 47 59.98 26.27 -17.12
C ALA A 47 58.53 26.60 -16.80
N ILE A 48 58.16 27.88 -16.68
CA ILE A 48 56.80 28.34 -16.44
C ILE A 48 55.92 27.99 -17.65
N LEU A 49 56.38 28.18 -18.85
CA LEU A 49 55.64 27.83 -20.08
C LEU A 49 55.39 26.32 -20.19
N VAL A 50 56.40 25.49 -19.93
CA VAL A 50 56.27 24.03 -19.90
C VAL A 50 55.26 23.62 -18.84
N TYR A 51 55.32 24.17 -17.63
CA TYR A 51 54.37 23.91 -16.56
C TYR A 51 52.93 24.28 -17.00
N MET A 52 52.72 25.42 -17.63
CA MET A 52 51.43 25.84 -18.14
C MET A 52 50.89 24.85 -19.20
N ILE A 53 51.75 24.43 -20.13
CA ILE A 53 51.35 23.46 -21.17
C ILE A 53 50.94 22.12 -20.57
N ILE A 54 51.73 21.59 -19.64
CA ILE A 54 51.42 20.32 -18.93
C ILE A 54 50.10 20.46 -18.19
N ARG A 55 49.92 21.57 -17.46
CA ARG A 55 48.67 21.83 -16.71
C ARG A 55 47.44 21.95 -17.63
N LEU A 56 47.54 22.64 -18.74
CA LEU A 56 46.46 22.78 -19.71
C LEU A 56 46.09 21.41 -20.34
N ARG A 57 47.10 20.59 -20.68
CA ARG A 57 46.86 19.19 -21.17
C ARG A 57 46.19 18.35 -20.12
N PHE A 58 46.64 18.41 -18.89
CA PHE A 58 46.05 17.64 -17.77
C PHE A 58 44.60 18.05 -17.52
N ASN A 59 44.30 19.37 -17.47
CA ASN A 59 42.93 19.85 -17.29
C ASN A 59 41.99 19.48 -18.45
N ARG A 60 42.47 19.51 -19.71
CA ARG A 60 41.70 19.02 -20.86
C ARG A 60 41.41 17.56 -20.75
N ARG A 61 42.37 16.74 -20.41
CA ARG A 61 42.23 15.30 -20.25
C ARG A 61 41.26 14.95 -19.09
N ARG A 62 41.36 15.66 -17.99
CA ARG A 62 40.44 15.54 -16.85
C ARG A 62 39.00 15.85 -17.24
N LYS A 63 38.75 16.95 -17.94
CA LYS A 63 37.41 17.32 -18.43
C LYS A 63 36.84 16.29 -19.41
N GLN A 64 37.67 15.72 -20.28
CA GLN A 64 37.25 14.65 -21.19
C GLN A 64 36.85 13.38 -20.42
N LEU A 65 37.64 12.96 -19.42
CA LEU A 65 37.32 11.83 -18.56
C LEU A 65 36.06 12.06 -17.74
N GLU A 66 35.89 13.27 -17.18
CA GLU A 66 34.66 13.63 -16.45
C GLU A 66 33.42 13.58 -17.38
N SER A 67 33.52 14.04 -18.64
CA SER A 67 32.44 13.97 -19.59
C SER A 67 32.11 12.53 -20.04
N GLN A 68 33.14 11.68 -20.22
CA GLN A 68 32.95 10.26 -20.48
C GLN A 68 32.26 9.53 -19.33
N LEU A 69 32.74 9.72 -18.10
CA LEU A 69 32.12 9.13 -16.89
C LEU A 69 30.66 9.56 -16.72
N VAL A 70 30.34 10.82 -17.05
CA VAL A 70 28.93 11.30 -16.99
C VAL A 70 28.09 10.66 -18.09
N SER A 71 28.62 10.44 -19.31
CA SER A 71 27.89 9.78 -20.42
C SER A 71 27.69 8.31 -20.13
N GLU A 72 28.73 7.57 -19.70
CA GLU A 72 28.64 6.16 -19.30
C GLU A 72 27.70 5.98 -18.11
N GLY A 73 27.77 6.84 -17.10
CA GLY A 73 26.85 6.81 -15.97
C GLY A 73 25.40 7.11 -16.37
N ARG A 74 25.16 7.85 -17.45
CA ARG A 74 23.82 8.09 -18.00
C ARG A 74 23.32 6.85 -18.76
N GLU A 75 24.15 6.21 -19.59
CA GLU A 75 23.81 4.98 -20.30
C GLU A 75 23.53 3.83 -19.34
N LEU A 76 24.42 3.59 -18.36
CA LEU A 76 24.21 2.61 -17.30
C LEU A 76 22.90 2.86 -16.51
N ARG A 77 22.56 4.12 -16.26
CA ARG A 77 21.31 4.46 -15.56
C ARG A 77 20.09 4.16 -16.42
N ILE A 78 20.15 4.38 -17.73
CA ILE A 78 19.07 4.06 -18.66
C ILE A 78 18.91 2.56 -18.76
N GLU A 79 19.98 1.82 -18.95
CA GLU A 79 19.97 0.36 -19.02
C GLU A 79 19.49 -0.26 -17.71
N TYR A 80 19.98 0.20 -16.55
CA TYR A 80 19.52 -0.24 -15.23
C TYR A 80 18.04 0.06 -14.99
N SER A 81 17.56 1.22 -15.44
CA SER A 81 16.15 1.59 -15.38
C SER A 81 15.27 0.68 -16.26
N PHE A 82 15.76 0.32 -17.44
CA PHE A 82 15.09 -0.62 -18.34
C PHE A 82 15.03 -2.03 -17.73
N LEU A 83 16.17 -2.55 -17.25
CA LEU A 83 16.23 -3.86 -16.58
C LEU A 83 15.33 -3.93 -15.34
N ARG A 84 15.24 -2.85 -14.54
CA ARG A 84 14.30 -2.76 -13.42
C ARG A 84 12.84 -2.83 -13.87
N LYS A 85 12.47 -2.15 -14.97
CA LYS A 85 11.12 -2.22 -15.54
C LYS A 85 10.78 -3.64 -16.00
N VAL A 86 11.72 -4.30 -16.67
CA VAL A 86 11.55 -5.69 -17.14
C VAL A 86 11.48 -6.66 -15.96
N ALA A 87 12.27 -6.46 -14.92
CA ALA A 87 12.27 -7.28 -13.71
C ALA A 87 11.09 -7.01 -12.76
N GLY A 88 10.23 -6.04 -13.06
CA GLY A 88 9.10 -5.67 -12.20
C GLY A 88 9.49 -4.99 -10.88
N VAL A 89 10.74 -4.54 -10.73
CA VAL A 89 11.23 -3.89 -9.50
C VAL A 89 10.69 -2.47 -9.40
N PRO A 90 10.10 -2.07 -8.26
CA PRO A 90 9.53 -0.72 -8.09
C PRO A 90 10.54 0.40 -8.32
N THR A 91 10.13 1.42 -9.08
CA THR A 91 10.97 2.56 -9.45
C THR A 91 10.90 3.65 -8.37
N LYS A 92 12.03 4.27 -8.03
CA LYS A 92 12.06 5.44 -7.15
C LYS A 92 11.80 6.70 -7.98
N PHE A 93 10.66 7.34 -7.77
CA PHE A 93 10.27 8.61 -8.40
C PHE A 93 10.79 9.81 -7.59
N ARG A 94 11.00 10.95 -8.27
CA ARG A 94 11.21 12.24 -7.62
C ARG A 94 9.87 12.90 -7.34
N TYR A 95 9.79 13.74 -6.30
CA TYR A 95 8.57 14.46 -5.94
C TYR A 95 7.99 15.26 -7.13
N LYS A 96 8.84 16.02 -7.85
CA LYS A 96 8.43 16.81 -9.02
C LYS A 96 7.82 15.96 -10.14
N GLU A 97 8.32 14.74 -10.36
CA GLU A 97 7.77 13.83 -11.36
C GLU A 97 6.35 13.41 -11.01
N LEU A 98 6.07 13.18 -9.72
CA LEU A 98 4.73 12.85 -9.24
C LEU A 98 3.79 14.07 -9.22
N GLU A 99 4.32 15.24 -8.86
CA GLU A 99 3.60 16.50 -8.90
C GLU A 99 3.14 16.85 -10.33
N GLU A 100 4.04 16.73 -11.33
CA GLU A 100 3.71 16.90 -12.74
C GLU A 100 2.70 15.84 -13.21
N ALA A 101 2.93 14.57 -12.89
CA ALA A 101 2.07 13.45 -13.32
C ALA A 101 0.64 13.56 -12.79
N THR A 102 0.43 14.16 -11.61
CA THR A 102 -0.87 14.28 -10.94
C THR A 102 -1.52 15.66 -11.10
N ASP A 103 -1.00 16.51 -11.98
CA ASP A 103 -1.44 17.91 -12.11
C ASP A 103 -1.48 18.60 -10.74
N TYR A 104 -0.36 18.63 -10.04
CA TYR A 104 -0.21 19.23 -8.70
C TYR A 104 -1.17 18.63 -7.66
N PHE A 105 -1.40 17.31 -7.73
CA PHE A 105 -2.30 16.56 -6.83
C PHE A 105 -3.76 17.05 -6.85
N ARG A 106 -4.25 17.54 -8.00
CA ARG A 106 -5.63 18.03 -8.15
C ARG A 106 -6.63 16.91 -8.38
N ALA A 107 -6.25 15.85 -9.10
CA ALA A 107 -7.14 14.75 -9.47
C ALA A 107 -7.32 13.74 -8.34
N LEU A 108 -7.92 14.14 -7.22
CA LEU A 108 -8.23 13.27 -6.09
C LEU A 108 -9.29 12.24 -6.49
N ILE A 109 -8.96 10.94 -6.36
CA ILE A 109 -9.85 9.81 -6.66
C ILE A 109 -10.29 9.04 -5.42
N GLY A 110 -9.57 9.15 -4.32
CA GLY A 110 -9.90 8.50 -3.05
C GLY A 110 -9.27 9.18 -1.85
N ARG A 111 -9.95 9.09 -0.70
CA ARG A 111 -9.44 9.52 0.60
C ARG A 111 -9.84 8.51 1.66
N GLY A 112 -8.89 8.06 2.46
CA GLY A 112 -9.10 7.09 3.53
C GLY A 112 -8.24 7.39 4.74
N SER A 113 -8.26 6.50 5.73
CA SER A 113 -7.46 6.59 6.96
C SER A 113 -5.95 6.50 6.71
N SER A 114 -5.55 5.87 5.60
CA SER A 114 -4.14 5.69 5.21
C SER A 114 -3.61 6.81 4.32
N GLY A 115 -4.45 7.79 3.93
CA GLY A 115 -4.05 8.93 3.12
C GLY A 115 -4.98 9.25 1.95
N SER A 116 -4.44 10.00 1.00
CA SER A 116 -5.15 10.50 -0.18
C SER A 116 -4.58 9.89 -1.46
N VAL A 117 -5.44 9.47 -2.40
CA VAL A 117 -5.06 8.85 -3.66
C VAL A 117 -5.43 9.77 -4.83
N PHE A 118 -4.48 10.00 -5.71
CA PHE A 118 -4.60 10.88 -6.86
C PHE A 118 -4.40 10.10 -8.16
N LYS A 119 -5.19 10.40 -9.19
CA LYS A 119 -4.93 9.89 -10.54
C LYS A 119 -3.78 10.67 -11.17
N GLY A 120 -2.91 9.99 -11.88
CA GLY A 120 -1.81 10.61 -12.62
C GLY A 120 -1.54 9.92 -13.95
N ILE A 121 -0.77 10.60 -14.79
CA ILE A 121 -0.26 10.06 -16.06
C ILE A 121 1.24 10.31 -16.08
N LEU A 122 2.02 9.25 -16.16
CA LEU A 122 3.48 9.34 -16.27
C LEU A 122 3.90 9.86 -17.64
N LYS A 123 5.16 10.28 -17.79
CA LYS A 123 5.70 10.81 -19.06
C LYS A 123 5.63 9.81 -20.24
N ASP A 124 5.60 8.53 -19.94
CA ASP A 124 5.44 7.46 -20.94
C ASP A 124 3.97 7.15 -21.28
N GLY A 125 3.02 7.95 -20.78
CA GLY A 125 1.58 7.77 -20.98
C GLY A 125 0.92 6.76 -20.04
N THR A 126 1.66 6.11 -19.13
CA THR A 126 1.12 5.15 -18.18
C THR A 126 0.21 5.83 -17.18
N ALA A 127 -1.06 5.39 -17.10
CA ALA A 127 -1.99 5.84 -16.07
C ALA A 127 -1.64 5.21 -14.72
N VAL A 128 -1.59 6.04 -13.65
CA VAL A 128 -1.18 5.64 -12.31
C VAL A 128 -2.13 6.16 -11.24
N ALA A 129 -2.16 5.45 -10.11
CA ALA A 129 -2.76 5.92 -8.86
C ALA A 129 -1.63 6.24 -7.87
N VAL A 130 -1.54 7.50 -7.45
CA VAL A 130 -0.51 7.99 -6.54
C VAL A 130 -1.12 8.16 -5.16
N LYS A 131 -0.77 7.26 -4.24
CA LYS A 131 -1.21 7.29 -2.83
C LYS A 131 -0.22 8.11 -2.02
N ARG A 132 -0.69 9.22 -1.45
CA ARG A 132 0.05 10.03 -0.48
C ARG A 132 -0.27 9.53 0.91
N ILE A 133 0.73 9.00 1.61
CA ILE A 133 0.60 8.51 2.97
C ILE A 133 0.76 9.68 3.94
N GLU A 134 -0.20 9.86 4.83
CA GLU A 134 -0.26 10.95 5.81
C GLU A 134 0.20 10.45 7.20
N GLY A 135 0.78 11.38 8.00
CA GLY A 135 1.28 11.12 9.36
C GLY A 135 2.75 10.69 9.42
N GLU A 136 3.49 11.24 10.40
CA GLU A 136 4.94 11.03 10.52
C GLU A 136 5.30 9.60 10.92
N ASN A 137 5.09 9.21 12.16
CA ASN A 137 5.51 7.89 12.67
C ASN A 137 4.63 6.73 12.18
N ARG A 138 3.31 6.96 12.08
CA ARG A 138 2.36 5.95 11.59
C ARG A 138 2.53 5.74 10.08
N GLY A 139 2.68 6.83 9.33
CA GLY A 139 2.88 6.79 7.89
C GLY A 139 4.16 6.05 7.48
N ASP A 140 5.26 6.13 8.26
CA ASP A 140 6.48 5.37 7.98
C ASP A 140 6.27 3.87 8.13
N LYS A 141 5.57 3.44 9.17
CA LYS A 141 5.26 2.02 9.39
C LYS A 141 4.34 1.46 8.30
N GLU A 142 3.31 2.19 7.92
CA GLU A 142 2.39 1.80 6.84
C GLU A 142 3.11 1.74 5.49
N PHE A 143 3.91 2.76 5.16
CA PHE A 143 4.72 2.77 3.94
C PHE A 143 5.66 1.57 3.86
N ARG A 144 6.42 1.29 4.92
CA ARG A 144 7.35 0.14 4.96
C ARG A 144 6.61 -1.20 4.86
N ALA A 145 5.48 -1.35 5.56
CA ALA A 145 4.67 -2.56 5.50
C ALA A 145 4.17 -2.80 4.07
N GLU A 146 3.63 -1.76 3.43
CA GLU A 146 3.07 -1.84 2.09
C GLU A 146 4.15 -2.14 1.04
N VAL A 147 5.30 -1.44 1.08
CA VAL A 147 6.41 -1.74 0.17
C VAL A 147 6.97 -3.15 0.40
N SER A 148 7.14 -3.59 1.65
CA SER A 148 7.68 -4.90 1.94
C SER A 148 6.76 -6.03 1.49
N ALA A 149 5.44 -5.84 1.61
CA ALA A 149 4.46 -6.83 1.22
C ALA A 149 4.33 -6.93 -0.31
N ILE A 150 4.19 -5.78 -1.01
CA ILE A 150 3.76 -5.78 -2.42
C ILE A 150 4.91 -5.68 -3.42
N ALA A 151 6.13 -5.24 -3.02
CA ALA A 151 7.22 -5.00 -3.95
C ALA A 151 7.71 -6.24 -4.72
N SER A 152 7.53 -7.43 -4.15
CA SER A 152 7.92 -8.71 -4.75
C SER A 152 6.74 -9.56 -5.22
N VAL A 153 5.52 -9.05 -5.09
CA VAL A 153 4.29 -9.78 -5.40
C VAL A 153 3.85 -9.47 -6.83
N GLN A 154 3.56 -10.51 -7.61
CA GLN A 154 3.05 -10.41 -8.97
C GLN A 154 1.92 -11.42 -9.16
N HIS A 155 0.69 -10.93 -9.20
CA HIS A 155 -0.50 -11.74 -9.45
C HIS A 155 -1.55 -10.90 -10.16
N ILE A 156 -2.31 -11.51 -11.07
CA ILE A 156 -3.31 -10.83 -11.91
C ILE A 156 -4.45 -10.17 -11.10
N ASN A 157 -4.72 -10.68 -9.91
CA ASN A 157 -5.74 -10.17 -9.00
C ASN A 157 -5.16 -9.36 -7.81
N LEU A 158 -3.91 -8.91 -7.91
CA LEU A 158 -3.26 -8.03 -6.92
C LEU A 158 -2.77 -6.75 -7.59
N VAL A 159 -2.95 -5.62 -6.92
CA VAL A 159 -2.50 -4.32 -7.43
C VAL A 159 -0.97 -4.31 -7.59
N ARG A 160 -0.51 -3.82 -8.74
CA ARG A 160 0.92 -3.73 -9.03
C ARG A 160 1.50 -2.42 -8.52
N LEU A 161 2.55 -2.52 -7.70
CA LEU A 161 3.36 -1.38 -7.30
C LEU A 161 4.35 -1.02 -8.42
N ILE A 162 4.16 0.13 -9.06
CA ILE A 162 5.05 0.66 -10.11
C ILE A 162 6.27 1.34 -9.49
N GLY A 163 6.06 2.03 -8.35
CA GLY A 163 7.17 2.68 -7.67
C GLY A 163 6.78 3.45 -6.43
N TYR A 164 7.72 4.22 -5.93
CA TYR A 164 7.56 4.99 -4.70
C TYR A 164 8.37 6.29 -4.73
N CYS A 165 7.98 7.23 -3.86
CA CYS A 165 8.76 8.44 -3.59
C CYS A 165 8.91 8.64 -2.08
N THR A 166 10.14 8.85 -1.63
CA THR A 166 10.47 9.18 -0.24
C THR A 166 11.28 10.46 -0.20
N ASN A 167 10.89 11.37 0.66
CA ASN A 167 11.66 12.58 0.95
C ASN A 167 12.02 12.58 2.45
N SER A 168 13.21 13.03 2.82
CA SER A 168 13.74 12.93 4.19
C SER A 168 12.87 13.63 5.25
N SER A 169 12.15 14.69 4.87
CA SER A 169 11.27 15.47 5.74
C SER A 169 9.88 15.75 5.14
N GLY A 170 9.47 14.98 4.13
CA GLY A 170 8.23 15.21 3.40
C GLY A 170 7.31 13.98 3.36
N PRO A 171 6.14 14.12 2.71
CA PRO A 171 5.20 13.02 2.55
C PRO A 171 5.80 11.88 1.74
N ARG A 172 5.35 10.66 2.01
CA ARG A 172 5.71 9.45 1.28
C ARG A 172 4.62 9.12 0.26
N PHE A 173 5.03 8.64 -0.90
CA PHE A 173 4.11 8.29 -1.97
C PHE A 173 4.37 6.87 -2.45
N LEU A 174 3.27 6.17 -2.73
CA LEU A 174 3.28 4.89 -3.44
C LEU A 174 2.58 5.10 -4.79
N VAL A 175 3.15 4.53 -5.84
CA VAL A 175 2.67 4.67 -7.21
C VAL A 175 2.22 3.30 -7.70
N TYR A 176 0.93 3.15 -7.90
CA TYR A 176 0.28 1.93 -8.37
C TYR A 176 -0.21 2.07 -9.81
N GLU A 177 -0.47 0.95 -10.45
CA GLU A 177 -1.28 0.95 -11.66
C GLU A 177 -2.66 1.56 -11.39
N PHE A 178 -3.21 2.27 -12.38
CA PHE A 178 -4.55 2.84 -12.26
C PHE A 178 -5.61 1.82 -12.63
N VAL A 179 -6.56 1.56 -11.74
CA VAL A 179 -7.66 0.62 -11.94
C VAL A 179 -8.93 1.43 -12.21
N SER A 180 -9.59 1.19 -13.35
CA SER A 180 -10.53 2.12 -13.97
C SER A 180 -11.91 2.18 -13.33
N ASN A 181 -12.47 1.04 -12.86
CA ASN A 181 -13.84 0.98 -12.34
C ASN A 181 -13.95 1.24 -10.83
N GLY A 182 -12.83 1.65 -10.17
CA GLY A 182 -12.82 1.96 -8.75
C GLY A 182 -13.07 0.74 -7.86
N SER A 183 -13.57 0.97 -6.64
CA SER A 183 -13.71 -0.07 -5.62
C SER A 183 -15.08 -0.75 -5.64
N LEU A 184 -15.11 -2.00 -5.23
CA LEU A 184 -16.27 -2.90 -5.24
C LEU A 184 -17.46 -2.37 -4.42
N ASP A 185 -17.20 -1.63 -3.34
CA ASP A 185 -18.25 -1.03 -2.51
C ASP A 185 -19.19 -0.11 -3.32
N CYS A 186 -18.67 0.57 -4.35
CA CYS A 186 -19.47 1.42 -5.23
C CYS A 186 -20.43 0.63 -6.13
N TRP A 187 -20.23 -0.66 -6.29
CA TRP A 187 -20.96 -1.53 -7.20
C TRP A 187 -21.92 -2.48 -6.50
N ILE A 188 -21.64 -2.86 -5.26
CA ILE A 188 -22.50 -3.77 -4.50
C ILE A 188 -23.45 -3.04 -3.54
N PHE A 189 -23.10 -1.85 -3.03
CA PHE A 189 -23.97 -1.12 -2.12
C PHE A 189 -24.81 -0.05 -2.81
N PRO A 190 -26.10 0.13 -2.41
CA PRO A 190 -26.94 1.22 -2.93
C PRO A 190 -26.34 2.59 -2.60
N LYS A 191 -26.31 3.48 -3.57
CA LYS A 191 -25.85 4.86 -3.35
C LYS A 191 -26.86 5.63 -2.49
N LYS A 192 -26.39 6.21 -1.38
CA LYS A 192 -27.22 7.12 -0.59
C LYS A 192 -27.55 8.39 -1.42
N PRO A 193 -28.82 8.88 -1.42
CA PRO A 193 -29.27 9.99 -2.28
C PRO A 193 -28.47 11.29 -2.10
N LYS A 194 -27.90 11.51 -0.89
CA LYS A 194 -27.16 12.72 -0.51
C LYS A 194 -25.74 12.82 -1.13
N HIS A 195 -25.18 11.75 -1.67
CA HIS A 195 -23.84 11.74 -2.26
C HIS A 195 -23.86 11.45 -3.76
N LYS A 196 -24.60 12.28 -4.52
CA LYS A 196 -24.52 12.30 -5.99
C LYS A 196 -23.21 12.95 -6.45
N ASN A 197 -22.07 12.36 -6.10
CA ASN A 197 -20.82 12.72 -6.78
C ASN A 197 -20.88 12.07 -8.17
N ARG A 198 -21.25 12.87 -9.20
CA ARG A 198 -21.51 12.42 -10.58
C ARG A 198 -20.34 11.69 -11.25
N ASN A 199 -19.13 11.78 -10.68
CA ASN A 199 -17.90 11.30 -11.30
C ASN A 199 -17.36 9.96 -10.74
N ARG A 200 -18.05 9.33 -9.77
CA ARG A 200 -17.64 8.00 -9.30
C ARG A 200 -18.36 6.93 -10.11
N PRO A 201 -17.62 5.97 -10.71
CA PRO A 201 -18.23 4.79 -11.30
C PRO A 201 -19.02 4.03 -10.22
N GLY A 202 -20.03 3.29 -10.62
CA GLY A 202 -20.80 2.45 -9.71
C GLY A 202 -22.20 2.20 -10.26
N GLY A 203 -22.80 1.13 -9.77
CA GLY A 203 -24.12 0.65 -10.20
C GLY A 203 -24.54 -0.56 -9.38
N CYS A 204 -25.31 -1.46 -9.98
CA CYS A 204 -25.54 -2.80 -9.47
C CYS A 204 -24.70 -3.78 -10.31
N LEU A 205 -23.70 -4.40 -9.71
CA LEU A 205 -22.91 -5.43 -10.38
C LEU A 205 -23.77 -6.67 -10.56
N ALA A 206 -23.81 -7.21 -11.78
CA ALA A 206 -24.58 -8.42 -12.11
C ALA A 206 -24.07 -9.65 -11.35
N TRP A 207 -24.91 -10.67 -11.20
CA TRP A 207 -24.59 -11.83 -10.37
C TRP A 207 -23.35 -12.60 -10.85
N ASP A 208 -23.24 -12.86 -12.14
CA ASP A 208 -22.08 -13.52 -12.76
C ASP A 208 -20.77 -12.80 -12.47
N LEU A 209 -20.78 -11.47 -12.50
CA LEU A 209 -19.63 -10.65 -12.15
C LEU A 209 -19.32 -10.69 -10.66
N ARG A 210 -20.34 -10.71 -9.78
CA ARG A 210 -20.12 -10.86 -8.33
C ARG A 210 -19.49 -12.22 -8.01
N TYR A 211 -19.96 -13.26 -8.67
CA TYR A 211 -19.42 -14.61 -8.48
C TYR A 211 -17.97 -14.70 -8.97
N ARG A 212 -17.66 -14.09 -10.12
CA ARG A 212 -16.29 -13.99 -10.63
C ARG A 212 -15.38 -13.19 -9.68
N VAL A 213 -15.86 -12.06 -9.16
CA VAL A 213 -15.13 -11.25 -8.15
C VAL A 213 -14.82 -12.09 -6.92
N ALA A 214 -15.76 -12.90 -6.45
CA ALA A 214 -15.52 -13.82 -5.33
C ALA A 214 -14.33 -14.75 -5.62
N ILE A 215 -14.30 -15.40 -6.78
CA ILE A 215 -13.20 -16.31 -7.19
C ILE A 215 -11.88 -15.53 -7.32
N ASP A 216 -11.89 -14.37 -7.95
CA ASP A 216 -10.70 -13.54 -8.17
C ASP A 216 -10.02 -13.14 -6.86
N VAL A 217 -10.81 -12.69 -5.87
CA VAL A 217 -10.31 -12.32 -4.54
C VAL A 217 -9.79 -13.56 -3.80
N ALA A 218 -10.48 -14.70 -3.90
CA ALA A 218 -10.02 -15.95 -3.29
C ALA A 218 -8.65 -16.38 -3.85
N LYS A 219 -8.45 -16.28 -5.17
CA LYS A 219 -7.17 -16.57 -5.83
C LYS A 219 -6.07 -15.62 -5.38
N ALA A 220 -6.36 -14.33 -5.25
CA ALA A 220 -5.42 -13.34 -4.75
C ALA A 220 -4.94 -13.68 -3.33
N LEU A 221 -5.88 -13.99 -2.42
CA LEU A 221 -5.55 -14.36 -1.04
C LEU A 221 -4.84 -15.72 -0.94
N ALA A 222 -5.24 -16.70 -1.76
CA ALA A 222 -4.55 -17.99 -1.83
C ALA A 222 -3.08 -17.82 -2.22
N TYR A 223 -2.81 -16.99 -3.23
CA TYR A 223 -1.45 -16.66 -3.65
C TYR A 223 -0.64 -16.00 -2.52
N LEU A 224 -1.21 -15.01 -1.80
CA LEU A 224 -0.53 -14.34 -0.68
C LEU A 224 -0.21 -15.30 0.46
N HIS A 225 -1.10 -16.25 0.73
CA HIS A 225 -0.98 -17.17 1.86
C HIS A 225 -0.08 -18.37 1.56
N HIS A 226 0.01 -18.83 0.30
CA HIS A 226 0.66 -20.11 -0.02
C HIS A 226 1.80 -20.00 -1.03
N ASP A 227 1.68 -19.13 -2.06
CA ASP A 227 2.60 -19.13 -3.20
C ASP A 227 3.73 -18.10 -3.05
N CYS A 228 3.60 -17.15 -2.13
CA CYS A 228 4.65 -16.18 -1.83
C CYS A 228 5.82 -16.82 -1.06
N ARG A 229 7.04 -16.28 -1.28
CA ARG A 229 8.25 -16.72 -0.56
C ARG A 229 8.09 -16.64 0.97
N SER A 230 7.47 -15.57 1.45
CA SER A 230 7.01 -15.40 2.83
C SER A 230 5.51 -15.26 2.79
N ARG A 231 4.79 -15.87 3.72
CA ARG A 231 3.34 -15.73 3.83
C ARG A 231 3.00 -14.27 4.09
N ILE A 232 2.05 -13.72 3.32
CA ILE A 232 1.60 -12.33 3.46
C ILE A 232 0.17 -12.34 3.98
N LEU A 233 -0.02 -11.75 5.16
CA LEU A 233 -1.34 -11.48 5.71
C LEU A 233 -1.77 -10.09 5.28
N HIS A 234 -2.96 -9.96 4.66
CA HIS A 234 -3.48 -8.69 4.17
C HIS A 234 -4.04 -7.81 5.29
N LEU A 235 -4.86 -8.40 6.17
CA LEU A 235 -5.42 -7.83 7.41
C LEU A 235 -6.40 -6.65 7.24
N ASP A 236 -6.76 -6.29 5.99
CA ASP A 236 -7.80 -5.30 5.72
C ASP A 236 -8.62 -5.65 4.47
N VAL A 237 -9.03 -6.93 4.36
CA VAL A 237 -9.89 -7.41 3.27
C VAL A 237 -11.31 -6.86 3.46
N LYS A 238 -11.74 -6.01 2.51
CA LYS A 238 -13.06 -5.37 2.48
C LYS A 238 -13.39 -4.85 1.08
N PRO A 239 -14.65 -4.55 0.75
CA PRO A 239 -15.03 -4.09 -0.58
C PRO A 239 -14.34 -2.80 -1.04
N GLU A 240 -13.98 -1.90 -0.12
CA GLU A 240 -13.25 -0.67 -0.44
C GLU A 240 -11.83 -0.93 -0.96
N ASN A 241 -11.22 -2.05 -0.56
CA ASN A 241 -9.86 -2.46 -0.94
C ASN A 241 -9.83 -3.46 -2.10
N ILE A 242 -10.98 -3.79 -2.67
CA ILE A 242 -11.13 -4.62 -3.87
C ILE A 242 -11.47 -3.69 -5.03
N LEU A 243 -10.55 -3.50 -5.96
CA LEU A 243 -10.74 -2.66 -7.13
C LEU A 243 -11.22 -3.50 -8.31
N LEU A 244 -11.90 -2.86 -9.26
CA LEU A 244 -12.38 -3.51 -10.48
C LEU A 244 -11.70 -2.89 -11.71
N ASP A 245 -11.09 -3.72 -12.55
CA ASP A 245 -10.50 -3.29 -13.81
C ASP A 245 -11.58 -3.00 -14.88
N GLU A 246 -11.18 -2.67 -16.09
CA GLU A 246 -12.08 -2.38 -17.21
C GLU A 246 -12.98 -3.55 -17.58
N ASN A 247 -12.57 -4.79 -17.28
CA ASN A 247 -13.32 -6.02 -17.51
C ASN A 247 -14.06 -6.51 -16.25
N TYR A 248 -14.16 -5.69 -15.21
CA TYR A 248 -14.71 -6.04 -13.88
C TYR A 248 -14.00 -7.22 -13.22
N ARG A 249 -12.71 -7.43 -13.50
CA ARG A 249 -11.88 -8.37 -12.76
C ARG A 249 -11.47 -7.75 -11.44
N ALA A 250 -11.51 -8.54 -10.37
CA ALA A 250 -11.15 -8.03 -9.05
C ALA A 250 -9.63 -7.96 -8.86
N ILE A 251 -9.19 -6.84 -8.28
CA ILE A 251 -7.79 -6.54 -7.94
C ILE A 251 -7.75 -6.12 -6.48
N VAL A 252 -7.15 -6.94 -5.61
CA VAL A 252 -6.98 -6.64 -4.19
C VAL A 252 -5.88 -5.60 -4.01
N SER A 253 -6.13 -4.60 -3.17
CA SER A 253 -5.28 -3.42 -2.97
C SER A 253 -5.21 -3.00 -1.50
N ASP A 254 -4.37 -2.02 -1.18
CA ASP A 254 -4.14 -1.42 0.14
C ASP A 254 -3.48 -2.39 1.15
N PHE A 255 -2.17 -2.57 1.01
CA PHE A 255 -1.34 -3.40 1.87
C PHE A 255 -0.79 -2.66 3.11
N GLY A 256 -1.37 -1.52 3.47
CA GLY A 256 -0.88 -0.67 4.58
C GLY A 256 -0.91 -1.34 5.95
N LEU A 257 -1.76 -2.34 6.17
CA LEU A 257 -1.82 -3.14 7.39
C LEU A 257 -1.14 -4.50 7.27
N SER A 258 -0.68 -4.89 6.08
CA SER A 258 -0.15 -6.21 5.80
C SER A 258 1.07 -6.58 6.63
N LYS A 259 1.23 -7.88 6.86
CA LYS A 259 2.35 -8.46 7.62
C LYS A 259 2.96 -9.63 6.87
N LEU A 260 4.29 -9.63 6.87
CA LEU A 260 5.07 -10.80 6.46
C LEU A 260 5.17 -11.77 7.63
N MET A 261 4.91 -13.03 7.37
CA MET A 261 4.95 -14.11 8.35
C MET A 261 5.99 -15.15 7.91
N GLY A 262 6.85 -15.54 8.82
CA GLY A 262 7.85 -16.58 8.58
C GLY A 262 7.19 -17.92 8.25
N LYS A 263 7.92 -18.81 7.55
CA LYS A 263 7.39 -20.14 7.20
C LYS A 263 7.07 -21.00 8.42
N ASP A 264 7.84 -20.83 9.49
CA ASP A 264 7.71 -21.58 10.74
C ASP A 264 6.79 -20.90 11.77
N GLU A 265 6.29 -19.71 11.46
CA GLU A 265 5.37 -18.99 12.33
C GLU A 265 3.93 -19.43 12.03
N SER A 266 3.18 -19.80 13.07
CA SER A 266 1.75 -20.13 12.95
C SER A 266 0.85 -18.96 13.31
N ARG A 267 1.34 -17.99 14.09
CA ARG A 267 0.60 -16.80 14.56
C ARG A 267 1.54 -15.63 14.82
N ILE A 268 1.01 -14.42 14.69
CA ILE A 268 1.71 -13.17 14.98
C ILE A 268 0.92 -12.39 16.04
N MET A 269 1.62 -11.87 17.05
CA MET A 269 1.04 -10.95 18.04
C MET A 269 1.20 -9.53 17.56
N ILE A 270 0.09 -8.84 17.32
CA ILE A 270 0.08 -7.42 16.93
C ILE A 270 -1.09 -6.70 17.60
N SER A 271 -0.93 -5.38 17.77
CA SER A 271 -2.04 -4.53 18.25
C SER A 271 -3.21 -4.58 17.27
N MET A 272 -4.44 -4.63 17.79
CA MET A 272 -5.67 -4.69 17.00
C MET A 272 -5.74 -3.56 16.00
N ARG A 273 -5.89 -3.91 14.72
CA ARG A 273 -6.06 -3.00 13.58
C ARG A 273 -6.94 -3.67 12.54
N GLY A 274 -7.65 -2.87 11.77
CA GLY A 274 -8.54 -3.35 10.72
C GLY A 274 -9.85 -2.57 10.70
N THR A 275 -10.76 -3.00 9.87
CA THR A 275 -12.06 -2.34 9.68
C THR A 275 -13.15 -3.06 10.46
N ARG A 276 -13.92 -2.30 11.27
CA ARG A 276 -15.07 -2.84 12.01
C ARG A 276 -16.02 -3.59 11.07
N GLY A 277 -16.50 -4.75 11.49
CA GLY A 277 -17.37 -5.62 10.69
C GLY A 277 -16.64 -6.67 9.84
N TYR A 278 -15.30 -6.57 9.72
CA TYR A 278 -14.47 -7.56 9.01
C TYR A 278 -13.41 -8.22 9.90
N LEU A 279 -13.25 -7.73 11.13
CA LEU A 279 -12.29 -8.27 12.10
C LEU A 279 -12.72 -9.64 12.58
N ALA A 280 -11.80 -10.59 12.53
CA ALA A 280 -12.01 -11.94 13.04
C ALA A 280 -12.00 -11.96 14.60
N PRO A 281 -12.72 -12.93 15.23
CA PRO A 281 -12.82 -13.03 16.68
C PRO A 281 -11.47 -13.08 17.42
N GLU A 282 -10.46 -13.73 16.83
CA GLU A 282 -9.14 -13.88 17.43
C GLU A 282 -8.40 -12.55 17.66
N TRP A 283 -8.80 -11.47 16.99
CA TRP A 283 -8.27 -10.14 17.26
C TRP A 283 -8.65 -9.62 18.66
N LEU A 284 -9.79 -10.09 19.19
CA LEU A 284 -10.31 -9.70 20.50
C LEU A 284 -9.82 -10.63 21.62
N LEU A 285 -9.40 -11.85 21.28
CA LEU A 285 -9.07 -12.91 22.22
C LEU A 285 -7.57 -13.01 22.53
N GLU A 286 -6.75 -12.09 22.06
CA GLU A 286 -5.27 -12.05 22.25
C GLU A 286 -4.52 -13.35 21.87
N ASN A 287 -5.16 -14.20 21.07
CA ASN A 287 -4.61 -15.51 20.68
C ASN A 287 -3.63 -15.44 19.48
N GLY A 288 -3.28 -14.23 19.04
CA GLY A 288 -2.50 -14.00 17.84
C GLY A 288 -3.30 -14.25 16.55
N ILE A 289 -2.88 -13.61 15.48
CA ILE A 289 -3.52 -13.66 14.16
C ILE A 289 -2.74 -14.55 13.20
N SER A 290 -3.45 -15.09 12.21
CA SER A 290 -2.91 -15.90 11.12
C SER A 290 -3.61 -15.56 9.81
N GLU A 291 -3.28 -16.28 8.72
CA GLU A 291 -4.01 -16.20 7.46
C GLU A 291 -5.52 -16.45 7.60
N LYS A 292 -5.92 -17.13 8.67
CA LYS A 292 -7.35 -17.39 8.96
C LYS A 292 -8.13 -16.12 9.30
N SER A 293 -7.44 -15.04 9.69
CA SER A 293 -8.07 -13.73 9.88
C SER A 293 -8.49 -13.10 8.54
N ASP A 294 -7.68 -13.25 7.48
CA ASP A 294 -8.07 -12.83 6.13
C ASP A 294 -9.23 -13.68 5.59
N VAL A 295 -9.23 -14.98 5.88
CA VAL A 295 -10.33 -15.88 5.51
C VAL A 295 -11.65 -15.42 6.11
N TYR A 296 -11.65 -15.01 7.40
CA TYR A 296 -12.84 -14.46 8.04
C TYR A 296 -13.31 -13.17 7.35
N SER A 297 -12.41 -12.21 7.15
CA SER A 297 -12.73 -10.96 6.48
C SER A 297 -13.28 -11.19 5.06
N TYR A 298 -12.70 -12.15 4.34
CA TYR A 298 -13.19 -12.57 3.03
C TYR A 298 -14.60 -13.19 3.09
N GLY A 299 -14.89 -14.04 4.08
CA GLY A 299 -16.24 -14.59 4.30
C GLY A 299 -17.29 -13.49 4.48
N MET A 300 -16.94 -12.42 5.21
CA MET A 300 -17.79 -11.23 5.36
C MET A 300 -18.04 -10.54 4.01
N VAL A 301 -17.02 -10.43 3.14
CA VAL A 301 -17.18 -9.88 1.78
C VAL A 301 -18.11 -10.75 0.93
N LEU A 302 -18.01 -12.09 1.02
CA LEU A 302 -18.90 -13.00 0.28
C LEU A 302 -20.37 -12.77 0.61
N LEU A 303 -20.70 -12.62 1.89
CA LEU A 303 -22.07 -12.36 2.31
C LEU A 303 -22.58 -11.00 1.83
N GLU A 304 -21.72 -9.95 1.83
CA GLU A 304 -22.04 -8.65 1.25
C GLU A 304 -22.26 -8.70 -0.28
N LEU A 305 -21.51 -9.54 -1.00
CA LEU A 305 -21.72 -9.78 -2.42
C LEU A 305 -23.11 -10.39 -2.70
N VAL A 306 -23.59 -11.27 -1.82
CA VAL A 306 -24.94 -11.86 -1.94
C VAL A 306 -26.01 -10.82 -1.62
N GLY A 307 -25.91 -10.17 -0.47
CA GLY A 307 -26.97 -9.30 0.05
C GLY A 307 -27.01 -7.89 -0.49
N GLY A 308 -25.92 -7.41 -1.11
CA GLY A 308 -25.83 -6.02 -1.58
C GLY A 308 -25.95 -4.99 -0.46
N GLN A 309 -25.68 -5.39 0.78
CA GLN A 309 -25.77 -4.55 1.96
C GLN A 309 -24.62 -4.84 2.93
N ARG A 310 -24.37 -3.90 3.85
CA ARG A 310 -23.33 -4.08 4.87
C ARG A 310 -23.70 -5.18 5.86
N ASN A 311 -22.71 -5.99 6.25
CA ASN A 311 -22.89 -7.03 7.25
C ASN A 311 -23.28 -6.47 8.62
N VAL A 312 -22.80 -5.28 8.95
CA VAL A 312 -23.13 -4.57 10.20
C VAL A 312 -23.81 -3.26 9.84
N SER A 313 -25.05 -3.08 10.25
CA SER A 313 -25.81 -1.85 10.04
C SER A 313 -26.64 -1.50 11.26
N VAL A 314 -26.94 -0.21 11.43
CA VAL A 314 -27.83 0.32 12.48
C VAL A 314 -29.19 0.52 11.88
N VAL A 315 -30.22 -0.10 12.46
CA VAL A 315 -31.61 0.13 12.10
C VAL A 315 -32.19 1.16 13.07
N GLU A 316 -32.60 2.30 12.54
CA GLU A 316 -33.34 3.31 13.30
C GLU A 316 -34.83 2.90 13.32
N ASN A 317 -35.35 2.52 14.49
CA ASN A 317 -36.79 2.34 14.67
C ASN A 317 -37.43 3.75 14.80
N GLY A 318 -38.32 4.09 13.90
CA GLY A 318 -38.84 5.43 13.67
C GLY A 318 -39.52 6.14 14.83
N GLU A 319 -39.74 5.54 15.98
CA GLU A 319 -40.46 6.16 17.13
C GLU A 319 -39.56 6.42 18.36
N ASP A 320 -38.41 5.78 18.48
CA ASP A 320 -37.54 5.97 19.64
C ASP A 320 -36.06 6.03 19.18
N ARG A 321 -35.54 7.27 19.02
CA ARG A 321 -34.15 7.53 18.63
C ARG A 321 -33.11 7.04 19.66
N SER A 322 -33.56 6.65 20.86
CA SER A 322 -32.70 6.19 21.95
C SER A 322 -32.32 4.71 21.84
N LYS A 323 -33.03 3.92 21.03
CA LYS A 323 -32.76 2.47 20.87
C LYS A 323 -32.26 2.14 19.49
N ARG A 324 -30.95 2.35 19.26
CA ARG A 324 -30.29 1.86 18.06
C ARG A 324 -30.19 0.33 18.11
N LYS A 325 -30.82 -0.36 17.17
CA LYS A 325 -30.70 -1.81 17.05
C LYS A 325 -29.67 -2.17 15.96
N TRP A 326 -28.63 -2.90 16.38
CA TRP A 326 -27.67 -3.43 15.43
C TRP A 326 -28.26 -4.60 14.66
N GLN A 327 -28.15 -4.54 13.33
CA GLN A 327 -28.50 -5.64 12.45
C GLN A 327 -27.23 -6.31 11.95
N TYR A 328 -27.15 -7.60 12.08
CA TYR A 328 -26.03 -8.42 11.62
C TYR A 328 -26.50 -9.35 10.50
N PHE A 329 -26.12 -8.98 9.29
CA PHE A 329 -26.60 -9.68 8.08
C PHE A 329 -26.22 -11.16 8.02
N PRO A 330 -25.00 -11.61 8.42
CA PRO A 330 -24.67 -13.04 8.44
C PRO A 330 -25.65 -13.90 9.25
N ARG A 331 -26.17 -13.38 10.38
CA ARG A 331 -27.19 -14.07 11.20
C ARG A 331 -28.51 -14.23 10.43
N ILE A 332 -28.91 -13.20 9.67
CA ILE A 332 -30.12 -13.24 8.84
C ILE A 332 -29.95 -14.25 7.72
N VAL A 333 -28.82 -14.26 7.02
CA VAL A 333 -28.53 -15.20 5.93
C VAL A 333 -28.57 -16.63 6.44
N SER A 334 -27.93 -16.91 7.58
CA SER A 334 -27.95 -18.25 8.21
C SER A 334 -29.37 -18.70 8.56
N ALA A 335 -30.17 -17.81 9.16
CA ALA A 335 -31.57 -18.12 9.48
C ALA A 335 -32.39 -18.39 8.20
N LYS A 336 -32.26 -17.56 7.17
CA LYS A 336 -32.97 -17.74 5.89
C LYS A 336 -32.56 -19.02 5.16
N MET A 337 -31.30 -19.42 5.25
CA MET A 337 -30.81 -20.66 4.70
C MET A 337 -31.49 -21.88 5.39
N LYS A 338 -31.58 -21.85 6.74
CA LYS A 338 -32.29 -22.94 7.51
C LYS A 338 -33.76 -22.98 7.24
N GLU A 339 -34.42 -21.84 7.01
CA GLU A 339 -35.86 -21.77 6.64
C GLU A 339 -36.12 -22.22 5.19
N GLY A 340 -35.12 -22.50 4.38
CA GLY A 340 -35.29 -22.78 2.95
C GLY A 340 -35.70 -21.52 2.12
N LYS A 341 -35.47 -20.32 2.65
CA LYS A 341 -35.87 -19.04 2.05
C LYS A 341 -34.65 -18.17 1.69
N LEU A 342 -33.57 -18.81 1.25
CA LEU A 342 -32.30 -18.15 1.03
C LEU A 342 -32.38 -16.95 0.04
N MET A 343 -33.22 -17.09 -0.99
CA MET A 343 -33.41 -16.06 -2.01
C MET A 343 -33.98 -14.73 -1.45
N GLU A 344 -34.65 -14.76 -0.28
CA GLU A 344 -35.10 -13.53 0.38
C GLU A 344 -33.92 -12.67 0.93
N ALA A 345 -32.75 -13.27 1.13
CA ALA A 345 -31.54 -12.57 1.57
C ALA A 345 -30.71 -12.00 0.42
N VAL A 346 -31.05 -12.33 -0.84
CA VAL A 346 -30.32 -11.84 -2.03
C VAL A 346 -30.69 -10.38 -2.30
N ASP A 347 -29.74 -9.63 -2.81
CA ASP A 347 -29.90 -8.25 -3.25
C ASP A 347 -31.09 -8.13 -4.24
N LYS A 348 -32.13 -7.41 -3.84
CA LYS A 348 -33.38 -7.27 -4.63
C LYS A 348 -33.13 -6.70 -6.02
N ARG A 349 -32.11 -5.85 -6.19
CA ARG A 349 -31.74 -5.27 -7.49
C ARG A 349 -31.27 -6.34 -8.48
N LEU A 350 -30.70 -7.43 -8.00
CA LEU A 350 -30.28 -8.55 -8.83
C LEU A 350 -31.50 -9.39 -9.29
N LEU A 351 -32.49 -9.54 -8.43
CA LEU A 351 -33.72 -10.29 -8.75
C LEU A 351 -34.57 -9.59 -9.83
N GLU A 352 -34.45 -8.24 -9.93
CA GLU A 352 -35.16 -7.44 -10.94
C GLU A 352 -34.49 -7.53 -12.32
N THR A 353 -33.19 -7.85 -12.38
CA THR A 353 -32.40 -7.76 -13.62
C THR A 353 -32.16 -9.09 -14.33
N GLY A 354 -32.45 -10.23 -13.71
CA GLY A 354 -32.21 -11.53 -14.32
C GLY A 354 -32.54 -12.73 -13.44
N THR A 355 -32.40 -13.92 -14.01
CA THR A 355 -32.51 -15.19 -13.27
C THR A 355 -31.17 -15.48 -12.60
N ILE A 356 -31.21 -15.73 -11.30
CA ILE A 356 -30.06 -16.13 -10.50
C ILE A 356 -30.20 -17.61 -10.17
N ASP A 357 -29.14 -18.39 -10.37
CA ASP A 357 -29.14 -19.80 -9.95
C ASP A 357 -29.03 -19.89 -8.41
N GLU A 358 -30.07 -20.36 -7.78
CA GLU A 358 -30.13 -20.57 -6.32
C GLU A 358 -29.01 -21.48 -5.82
N ARG A 359 -28.54 -22.41 -6.63
CA ARG A 359 -27.44 -23.33 -6.28
C ARG A 359 -26.13 -22.56 -6.13
N GLU A 360 -25.86 -21.58 -7.01
CA GLU A 360 -24.69 -20.70 -6.90
C GLU A 360 -24.78 -19.81 -5.67
N VAL A 361 -25.97 -19.25 -5.39
CA VAL A 361 -26.20 -18.45 -4.19
C VAL A 361 -25.95 -19.28 -2.94
N ARG A 362 -26.53 -20.47 -2.88
CA ARG A 362 -26.33 -21.39 -1.75
C ARG A 362 -24.86 -21.77 -1.56
N LYS A 363 -24.13 -22.05 -2.66
CA LYS A 363 -22.71 -22.34 -2.63
C LYS A 363 -21.94 -21.16 -2.04
N LEU A 364 -22.16 -19.95 -2.55
CA LEU A 364 -21.45 -18.74 -2.10
C LEU A 364 -21.73 -18.45 -0.61
N VAL A 365 -22.98 -18.63 -0.18
CA VAL A 365 -23.38 -18.47 1.23
C VAL A 365 -22.73 -19.53 2.11
N CYS A 366 -22.77 -20.80 1.74
CA CYS A 366 -22.11 -21.87 2.52
C CYS A 366 -20.62 -21.62 2.67
N VAL A 367 -19.92 -21.23 1.58
CA VAL A 367 -18.49 -20.88 1.65
C VAL A 367 -18.27 -19.68 2.58
N GLY A 368 -19.12 -18.65 2.47
CA GLY A 368 -19.05 -17.48 3.36
C GLY A 368 -19.19 -17.85 4.83
N LEU A 369 -20.19 -18.70 5.17
CA LEU A 369 -20.44 -19.16 6.53
C LEU A 369 -19.30 -20.06 7.06
N TRP A 370 -18.69 -20.90 6.21
CA TRP A 370 -17.47 -21.64 6.56
C TRP A 370 -16.29 -20.70 6.88
N CYS A 371 -16.14 -19.65 6.11
CA CYS A 371 -15.06 -18.68 6.32
C CYS A 371 -15.21 -17.87 7.61
N ILE A 372 -16.44 -17.60 8.07
CA ILE A 372 -16.68 -16.80 9.29
C ILE A 372 -16.86 -17.64 10.56
N GLN A 373 -16.47 -18.92 10.55
CA GLN A 373 -16.49 -19.74 11.76
C GLN A 373 -15.65 -19.05 12.88
N GLU A 374 -16.13 -19.11 14.11
CA GLU A 374 -15.46 -18.47 15.27
C GLU A 374 -14.11 -19.08 15.52
N THR A 375 -14.03 -20.40 15.52
CA THR A 375 -12.78 -21.11 15.66
C THR A 375 -11.98 -21.07 14.36
N ALA A 376 -10.86 -20.34 14.37
CA ALA A 376 -10.01 -20.17 13.19
C ALA A 376 -9.59 -21.49 12.50
N LYS A 377 -9.44 -22.57 13.28
CA LYS A 377 -9.07 -23.92 12.75
C LYS A 377 -10.16 -24.53 11.87
N LEU A 378 -11.44 -24.19 12.08
CA LEU A 378 -12.54 -24.70 11.28
C LEU A 378 -12.66 -24.00 9.93
N ARG A 379 -12.13 -22.79 9.80
CA ARG A 379 -12.14 -22.04 8.54
C ARG A 379 -11.27 -22.77 7.49
N PRO A 380 -11.73 -22.91 6.25
CA PRO A 380 -10.93 -23.48 5.17
C PRO A 380 -9.67 -22.67 4.90
N THR A 381 -8.71 -23.20 4.16
CA THR A 381 -7.65 -22.43 3.55
C THR A 381 -8.18 -21.68 2.33
N MET A 382 -7.51 -20.59 1.91
CA MET A 382 -7.96 -19.87 0.70
C MET A 382 -7.85 -20.73 -0.57
N ALA A 383 -6.89 -21.66 -0.65
CA ALA A 383 -6.81 -22.64 -1.73
C ALA A 383 -8.05 -23.55 -1.75
N THR A 384 -8.48 -24.06 -0.59
CA THR A 384 -9.71 -24.84 -0.44
C THR A 384 -10.95 -24.02 -0.85
N VAL A 385 -10.99 -22.73 -0.47
CA VAL A 385 -12.06 -21.81 -0.86
C VAL A 385 -12.14 -21.65 -2.38
N VAL A 386 -11.01 -21.54 -3.08
CA VAL A 386 -10.99 -21.51 -4.55
C VAL A 386 -11.57 -22.79 -5.12
N ASP A 387 -11.19 -23.95 -4.59
CA ASP A 387 -11.71 -25.26 -5.05
C ASP A 387 -13.22 -25.38 -4.83
N MET A 388 -13.73 -24.89 -3.69
CA MET A 388 -15.16 -24.84 -3.38
C MET A 388 -15.94 -23.98 -4.39
N LEU A 389 -15.45 -22.76 -4.65
CA LEU A 389 -16.12 -21.80 -5.54
C LEU A 389 -16.11 -22.26 -7.00
N GLU A 390 -14.99 -22.80 -7.46
CA GLU A 390 -14.86 -23.34 -8.82
C GLU A 390 -15.55 -24.70 -9.00
N GLY A 391 -16.10 -25.28 -7.91
CA GLY A 391 -16.85 -26.53 -7.96
C GLY A 391 -15.97 -27.77 -8.10
N ARG A 392 -14.67 -27.68 -7.79
CA ARG A 392 -13.75 -28.84 -7.77
C ARG A 392 -14.02 -29.76 -6.58
N ILE A 393 -14.55 -29.20 -5.49
CA ILE A 393 -14.99 -29.96 -4.31
C ILE A 393 -16.42 -29.57 -3.95
N THR A 394 -17.17 -30.53 -3.39
CA THR A 394 -18.51 -30.30 -2.89
C THR A 394 -18.46 -29.47 -1.60
N VAL A 395 -19.35 -28.50 -1.50
CA VAL A 395 -19.48 -27.66 -0.30
C VAL A 395 -20.56 -28.23 0.59
N GLU A 396 -20.17 -28.75 1.74
CA GLU A 396 -21.11 -29.21 2.77
C GLU A 396 -21.70 -28.02 3.52
N GLU A 397 -22.83 -28.23 4.20
CA GLU A 397 -23.41 -27.21 5.05
C GLU A 397 -22.48 -26.90 6.23
N PRO A 398 -22.21 -25.63 6.50
CA PRO A 398 -21.36 -25.25 7.61
C PRO A 398 -22.05 -25.51 8.96
N PRO A 399 -21.28 -25.81 10.02
CA PRO A 399 -21.83 -25.87 11.36
C PRO A 399 -22.37 -24.51 11.80
N ASP A 400 -23.29 -24.54 12.76
CA ASP A 400 -23.81 -23.32 13.35
C ASP A 400 -22.71 -22.51 14.02
N THR A 401 -22.78 -21.20 13.87
CA THR A 401 -21.87 -20.25 14.51
C THR A 401 -22.67 -19.32 15.42
N GLU A 402 -22.19 -19.09 16.63
CA GLU A 402 -22.84 -18.22 17.63
C GLU A 402 -22.72 -16.73 17.26
N MET A 403 -21.76 -16.38 16.37
CA MET A 403 -21.51 -15.01 15.88
C MET A 403 -21.28 -14.00 17.01
N LEU A 404 -20.44 -14.38 17.99
CA LEU A 404 -20.13 -13.64 19.23
C LEU A 404 -19.59 -12.22 18.99
N VAL A 405 -18.97 -11.96 17.84
CA VAL A 405 -18.40 -10.63 17.52
C VAL A 405 -19.46 -9.52 17.56
N VAL A 406 -20.71 -9.85 17.27
CA VAL A 406 -21.82 -8.87 17.27
C VAL A 406 -22.16 -8.43 18.69
N ASP A 407 -22.25 -9.39 19.59
CA ASP A 407 -22.60 -9.11 20.98
C ASP A 407 -21.49 -8.28 21.64
N LEU A 408 -20.21 -8.53 21.29
CA LEU A 408 -19.08 -7.73 21.75
C LEU A 408 -19.07 -6.31 21.18
N LEU A 409 -19.53 -6.10 19.94
CA LEU A 409 -19.62 -4.79 19.33
C LEU A 409 -20.78 -3.96 19.88
N SER A 410 -21.92 -4.59 20.25
CA SER A 410 -23.09 -3.93 20.84
C SER A 410 -22.84 -3.49 22.29
N ILE A 411 -22.15 -4.29 23.09
CA ILE A 411 -21.79 -3.98 24.48
C ILE A 411 -20.93 -2.72 24.57
N ASN A 412 -19.99 -2.52 23.66
CA ASN A 412 -19.09 -1.35 23.69
C ASN A 412 -19.77 0.00 23.42
N GLU A 413 -20.95 0.05 22.79
CA GLU A 413 -21.67 1.31 22.57
C GLU A 413 -22.57 1.68 23.74
N GLU A 414 -23.21 0.72 24.38
CA GLU A 414 -23.97 0.97 25.62
C GLU A 414 -23.07 1.53 26.75
N MET A 415 -21.77 1.16 26.71
CA MET A 415 -20.76 1.65 27.66
C MET A 415 -20.16 3.02 27.29
N MET A 416 -20.25 3.45 26.02
CA MET A 416 -19.77 4.79 25.60
C MET A 416 -20.79 5.91 25.84
N ASP A 417 -22.09 5.61 25.91
CA ASP A 417 -23.14 6.58 26.21
C ASP A 417 -23.29 6.81 27.72
N SER A 418 -22.76 5.94 28.59
CA SER A 418 -22.66 6.16 30.04
C SER A 418 -21.33 6.84 30.37
N HIS A 419 -21.39 8.06 30.92
CA HIS A 419 -20.22 8.88 31.35
C HIS A 419 -19.38 8.25 32.50
N GLU A 420 -19.60 6.99 32.83
CA GLU A 420 -18.79 6.25 33.80
C GLU A 420 -17.78 5.37 33.07
N ARG A 421 -16.49 5.55 33.38
CA ARG A 421 -15.43 4.65 32.92
C ARG A 421 -15.70 3.24 33.41
N PRO A 422 -16.00 2.26 32.54
CA PRO A 422 -16.24 0.90 33.01
C PRO A 422 -14.95 0.27 33.50
N LYS A 423 -15.02 -0.33 34.69
CA LYS A 423 -14.07 -1.36 35.11
C LYS A 423 -14.32 -2.55 34.18
N ILE A 424 -13.42 -2.82 33.26
CA ILE A 424 -13.47 -4.00 32.41
C ILE A 424 -13.29 -5.21 33.29
N VAL A 425 -14.39 -5.89 33.60
CA VAL A 425 -14.34 -7.24 34.16
C VAL A 425 -13.95 -8.15 32.98
N PRO A 426 -12.83 -8.88 33.06
CA PRO A 426 -12.43 -9.74 31.97
C PRO A 426 -13.50 -10.82 31.76
N PHE A 427 -14.02 -10.93 30.53
CA PHE A 427 -14.95 -11.98 30.09
C PHE A 427 -14.37 -13.41 30.26
N VAL A 428 -13.10 -13.51 30.61
CA VAL A 428 -12.38 -14.75 30.94
C VAL A 428 -13.03 -15.53 32.10
N GLU A 429 -13.75 -14.88 33.01
CA GLU A 429 -14.36 -15.59 34.17
C GLU A 429 -15.58 -16.46 33.80
N ARG A 430 -16.24 -16.24 32.65
CA ARG A 430 -17.38 -17.10 32.24
C ARG A 430 -16.99 -18.36 31.48
N MET A 431 -15.77 -18.47 30.99
CA MET A 431 -15.24 -19.68 30.35
C MET A 431 -14.34 -20.54 31.25
N ASN A 432 -14.03 -20.09 32.47
CA ASN A 432 -13.10 -20.77 33.37
C ASN A 432 -13.74 -21.64 34.44
N ASP A 433 -14.99 -22.02 34.32
CA ASP A 433 -15.56 -23.08 35.19
C ASP A 433 -15.08 -24.50 34.82
N ARG A 434 -14.01 -24.62 34.03
CA ARG A 434 -13.27 -25.89 33.85
C ARG A 434 -11.76 -25.65 33.97
N ASN A 435 -11.28 -25.65 35.26
CA ASN A 435 -9.90 -25.97 35.71
C ASN A 435 -8.71 -25.46 34.85
N LEU A 436 -7.98 -24.46 35.38
CA LEU A 436 -6.50 -24.47 35.54
C LEU A 436 -5.97 -23.14 36.16
N PRO A 437 -4.79 -23.13 36.79
CA PRO A 437 -4.43 -22.15 37.86
C PRO A 437 -3.79 -20.86 37.33
N SER A 438 -3.88 -19.83 38.18
CA SER A 438 -3.47 -18.43 38.06
C SER A 438 -1.98 -18.19 37.74
N SER A 439 -1.67 -17.21 36.88
CA SER A 439 -0.48 -16.34 37.05
C SER A 439 -0.61 -14.99 36.31
N SER A 440 -0.40 -13.93 37.09
CA SER A 440 0.07 -12.57 36.81
C SER A 440 -0.65 -11.66 35.81
N THR A 441 -1.26 -10.63 36.35
CA THR A 441 -1.80 -9.40 35.77
C THR A 441 -0.74 -8.52 35.10
N THR A 442 -0.94 -8.18 33.85
CA THR A 442 -0.29 -7.04 33.20
C THR A 442 -1.37 -6.17 32.53
N SER A 443 -1.50 -4.93 32.96
CA SER A 443 -2.47 -3.96 32.46
C SER A 443 -2.09 -3.45 31.07
N CYS A 444 -2.93 -3.68 30.05
CA CYS A 444 -2.83 -3.05 28.74
C CYS A 444 -3.92 -1.99 28.56
N SER A 445 -3.50 -0.76 28.30
CA SER A 445 -4.37 0.35 27.94
C SER A 445 -4.74 0.31 26.45
N TYR A 446 -6.03 0.25 26.14
CA TYR A 446 -6.54 0.28 24.76
C TYR A 446 -6.88 1.71 24.33
N ALA A 447 -6.27 2.19 23.28
CA ALA A 447 -6.66 3.43 22.62
C ALA A 447 -7.54 3.10 21.39
N PHE A 448 -8.84 3.35 21.49
CA PHE A 448 -9.76 3.30 20.36
C PHE A 448 -9.77 4.64 19.64
N SER A 449 -9.36 4.67 18.38
CA SER A 449 -9.65 5.81 17.52
C SER A 449 -11.02 5.63 16.87
N VAL A 450 -12.00 6.38 17.33
CA VAL A 450 -13.33 6.49 16.71
C VAL A 450 -13.16 7.28 15.42
N LEU A 451 -13.31 6.64 14.27
CA LEU A 451 -13.50 7.30 13.00
C LEU A 451 -14.98 7.33 12.69
N SER A 452 -15.62 8.50 12.91
CA SER A 452 -16.96 8.76 12.43
C SER A 452 -16.97 8.78 10.90
N ALA A 453 -17.81 7.95 10.29
CA ALA A 453 -18.14 8.07 8.89
C ALA A 453 -18.95 9.35 8.69
N ARG A 454 -18.40 10.28 7.96
CA ARG A 454 -19.13 11.37 7.28
C ARG A 454 -19.17 11.12 5.80
#